data_a6d9cb2b783bcce9583b2049ffd67e00
#
_entry.id   a6d9cb2b783bcce9583b2049ffd67e00
#
_cell.length_a   1.000
_cell.length_b   1.000
_cell.length_c   1.000
_cell.angle_alpha   90.00
_cell.angle_beta   90.00
_cell.angle_gamma   90.00
#
_symmetry.space_group_name_H-M   'P 1'
#
loop_
_entity.id
_entity.type
_entity.pdbx_description
1 polymer ?
#
loop_
_entity_poly.entity_id
_entity_poly.type
_entity_poly.pdbx_seq_one_letter_code
_entity_poly.pdbx_strand_id
1 'polypeptide(L)'
;LIARRVRENNVYCEIYSYKTDLATIKAKNPKGIILTGGPNSVYLEDSPTIDPEIFSWGVPVLGICYGSQLMMHLLGGHVCRAPEREYGKTEVFVDNSSKMFADVQPSTICWMSHNDYIEQAAPDFKVTAHTVNCPVAAAENEAKGLYAVQFHPEVLHTAEGKKMLRN
;
A
#
# COMPACT_ATOMS: atom_id res chain seq x y z
N LEU A 1 -13.55 -4.78 -3.13
CA LEU A 1 -13.86 -3.39 -2.74
C LEU A 1 -12.89 -2.38 -3.36
N ILE A 2 -11.58 -2.64 -3.34
CA ILE A 2 -10.57 -1.75 -3.92
C ILE A 2 -10.89 -1.43 -5.38
N ALA A 3 -11.15 -2.45 -6.21
CA ALA A 3 -11.48 -2.26 -7.62
C ALA A 3 -12.74 -1.39 -7.81
N ARG A 4 -13.74 -1.54 -6.94
CA ARG A 4 -14.92 -0.69 -6.94
C ARG A 4 -14.56 0.78 -6.70
N ARG A 5 -13.70 1.04 -5.72
CA ARG A 5 -13.25 2.40 -5.42
C ARG A 5 -12.49 3.03 -6.58
N VAL A 6 -11.66 2.25 -7.26
CA VAL A 6 -10.96 2.71 -8.46
C VAL A 6 -11.95 3.10 -9.55
N ARG A 7 -12.96 2.26 -9.79
CA ARG A 7 -14.00 2.52 -10.80
C ARG A 7 -14.87 3.73 -10.45
N GLU A 8 -15.10 3.99 -9.17
CA GLU A 8 -15.81 5.20 -8.72
C GLU A 8 -15.07 6.49 -9.11
N ASN A 9 -13.77 6.41 -9.38
CA ASN A 9 -12.97 7.52 -9.89
C ASN A 9 -12.93 7.57 -11.43
N ASN A 10 -13.84 6.84 -12.10
CA ASN A 10 -13.92 6.77 -13.55
C ASN A 10 -12.68 6.16 -14.21
N VAL A 11 -12.02 5.26 -13.53
CA VAL A 11 -10.84 4.54 -14.02
C VAL A 11 -11.21 3.09 -14.30
N TYR A 12 -10.90 2.63 -15.51
CA TYR A 12 -11.06 1.21 -15.86
C TYR A 12 -10.16 0.35 -14.98
N CYS A 13 -10.68 -0.77 -14.48
CA CYS A 13 -9.95 -1.64 -13.55
C CYS A 13 -10.23 -3.12 -13.82
N GLU A 14 -9.17 -3.90 -13.95
CA GLU A 14 -9.22 -5.37 -14.04
C GLU A 14 -8.56 -5.96 -12.79
N ILE A 15 -9.02 -7.15 -12.37
CA ILE A 15 -8.51 -7.88 -11.21
C ILE A 15 -7.80 -9.14 -11.69
N TYR A 16 -6.57 -9.35 -11.21
CA TYR A 16 -5.77 -10.54 -11.52
C TYR A 16 -5.32 -11.23 -10.25
N SER A 17 -5.18 -12.55 -10.31
CA SER A 17 -4.53 -13.33 -9.26
C SER A 17 -3.04 -12.99 -9.20
N TYR A 18 -2.44 -13.05 -8.01
CA TYR A 18 -0.98 -12.90 -7.85
C TYR A 18 -0.20 -13.99 -8.60
N LYS A 19 -0.85 -15.09 -8.96
CA LYS A 19 -0.25 -16.19 -9.76
C LYS A 19 -0.22 -15.88 -11.25
N THR A 20 -0.84 -14.79 -11.68
CA THR A 20 -0.86 -14.42 -13.10
C THR A 20 0.56 -14.11 -13.58
N ASP A 21 0.89 -14.61 -14.77
CA ASP A 21 2.17 -14.34 -15.41
C ASP A 21 2.34 -12.83 -15.64
N LEU A 22 3.49 -12.29 -15.26
CA LEU A 22 3.80 -10.86 -15.44
C LEU A 22 3.77 -10.42 -16.90
N ALA A 23 4.14 -11.31 -17.83
CA ALA A 23 4.06 -11.02 -19.25
C ALA A 23 2.61 -10.73 -19.68
N THR A 24 1.65 -11.45 -19.12
CA THR A 24 0.21 -11.21 -19.38
C THR A 24 -0.23 -9.85 -18.88
N ILE A 25 0.20 -9.46 -17.68
CA ILE A 25 -0.12 -8.16 -17.08
C ILE A 25 0.54 -7.03 -17.88
N LYS A 26 1.80 -7.20 -18.24
CA LYS A 26 2.55 -6.21 -19.03
C LYS A 26 1.93 -5.97 -20.40
N ALA A 27 1.42 -7.04 -21.03
CA ALA A 27 0.73 -6.97 -22.31
C ALA A 27 -0.56 -6.15 -22.26
N LYS A 28 -1.19 -6.01 -21.09
CA LYS A 28 -2.36 -5.15 -20.88
C LYS A 28 -2.03 -3.67 -20.85
N ASN A 29 -0.74 -3.32 -20.83
CA ASN A 29 -0.26 -1.94 -20.77
C ASN A 29 -0.93 -1.13 -19.65
N PRO A 30 -0.84 -1.57 -18.39
CA PRO A 30 -1.52 -0.89 -17.29
C PRO A 30 -0.96 0.51 -17.06
N LYS A 31 -1.80 1.42 -16.66
CA LYS A 31 -1.43 2.79 -16.28
C LYS A 31 -1.09 2.91 -14.79
N GLY A 32 -1.48 1.94 -14.00
CA GLY A 32 -1.19 1.83 -12.59
C GLY A 32 -1.50 0.42 -12.11
N ILE A 33 -0.86 0.01 -11.04
CA ILE A 33 -1.00 -1.32 -10.44
C ILE A 33 -1.26 -1.15 -8.95
N ILE A 34 -2.19 -1.95 -8.41
CA ILE A 34 -2.46 -2.00 -6.97
C ILE A 34 -2.21 -3.43 -6.49
N LEU A 35 -1.33 -3.55 -5.50
CA LEU A 35 -1.12 -4.80 -4.76
C LEU A 35 -2.02 -4.77 -3.53
N THR A 36 -2.97 -5.68 -3.48
CA THR A 36 -4.00 -5.68 -2.43
C THR A 36 -3.57 -6.37 -1.15
N GLY A 37 -4.43 -6.32 -0.13
CA GLY A 37 -4.19 -6.96 1.15
C GLY A 37 -4.39 -8.47 1.13
N GLY A 38 -3.97 -9.11 2.19
CA GLY A 38 -4.10 -10.55 2.42
C GLY A 38 -3.71 -10.92 3.84
N PRO A 39 -4.03 -12.15 4.29
CA PRO A 39 -3.84 -12.55 5.69
C PRO A 39 -2.44 -13.09 6.00
N ASN A 40 -1.59 -13.28 5.00
CA ASN A 40 -0.28 -13.92 5.16
C ASN A 40 0.79 -12.96 5.67
N SER A 41 1.92 -13.53 6.07
CA SER A 41 3.14 -12.77 6.41
C SER A 41 4.16 -12.93 5.29
N VAL A 42 4.75 -11.80 4.86
CA VAL A 42 5.65 -11.76 3.69
C VAL A 42 6.93 -12.58 3.87
N TYR A 43 7.35 -12.81 5.11
CA TYR A 43 8.56 -13.58 5.43
C TYR A 43 8.34 -15.10 5.50
N LEU A 44 7.13 -15.59 5.26
CA LEU A 44 6.82 -17.01 5.20
C LEU A 44 6.95 -17.52 3.76
N GLU A 45 7.55 -18.71 3.59
CA GLU A 45 7.85 -19.29 2.26
C GLU A 45 6.63 -19.42 1.35
N ASP A 46 5.50 -19.86 1.89
CA ASP A 46 4.29 -20.13 1.11
C ASP A 46 3.40 -18.90 0.91
N SER A 47 3.86 -17.72 1.31
CA SER A 47 3.09 -16.49 1.18
C SER A 47 3.04 -16.00 -0.25
N PRO A 48 1.92 -15.37 -0.68
CA PRO A 48 1.83 -14.75 -1.98
C PRO A 48 2.97 -13.76 -2.23
N THR A 49 3.61 -13.87 -3.38
CA THR A 49 4.70 -12.99 -3.78
C THR A 49 4.56 -12.61 -5.25
N ILE A 50 5.39 -11.68 -5.68
CA ILE A 50 5.45 -11.24 -7.07
C ILE A 50 6.91 -10.98 -7.44
N ASP A 51 7.25 -11.10 -8.73
CA ASP A 51 8.58 -10.73 -9.21
C ASP A 51 8.78 -9.22 -9.04
N PRO A 52 9.85 -8.77 -8.36
CA PRO A 52 10.13 -7.35 -8.17
C PRO A 52 10.36 -6.56 -9.46
N GLU A 53 10.50 -7.22 -10.60
CA GLU A 53 10.55 -6.55 -11.92
C GLU A 53 9.38 -5.57 -12.11
N ILE A 54 8.21 -5.88 -11.55
CA ILE A 54 7.02 -5.03 -11.66
C ILE A 54 7.28 -3.59 -11.18
N PHE A 55 8.15 -3.43 -10.19
CA PHE A 55 8.49 -2.11 -9.65
C PHE A 55 9.44 -1.31 -10.55
N SER A 56 10.01 -1.95 -11.55
CA SER A 56 10.94 -1.31 -12.51
C SER A 56 10.31 -0.99 -13.86
N TRP A 57 9.01 -1.26 -14.04
CA TRP A 57 8.33 -0.99 -15.30
C TRP A 57 8.07 0.49 -15.59
N GLY A 58 8.28 1.37 -14.61
CA GLY A 58 7.91 2.78 -14.75
C GLY A 58 6.42 3.05 -14.62
N VAL A 59 5.64 2.04 -14.23
CA VAL A 59 4.20 2.15 -13.96
C VAL A 59 4.01 2.42 -12.48
N PRO A 60 3.20 3.41 -12.09
CA PRO A 60 2.91 3.64 -10.67
C PRO A 60 2.31 2.42 -9.99
N VAL A 61 2.81 2.09 -8.80
CA VAL A 61 2.33 0.96 -8.00
C VAL A 61 1.94 1.43 -6.61
N LEU A 62 0.74 1.06 -6.17
CA LEU A 62 0.27 1.26 -4.81
C LEU A 62 0.14 -0.09 -4.11
N GLY A 63 0.84 -0.28 -2.99
CA GLY A 63 0.67 -1.43 -2.11
C GLY A 63 -0.25 -1.07 -0.95
N ILE A 64 -1.24 -1.91 -0.67
CA ILE A 64 -2.19 -1.73 0.42
C ILE A 64 -2.09 -2.91 1.38
N CYS A 65 -1.87 -2.65 2.67
CA CYS A 65 -1.76 -3.65 3.74
C CYS A 65 -0.68 -4.69 3.41
N TYR A 66 -1.04 -5.95 3.16
CA TYR A 66 -0.10 -6.98 2.72
C TYR A 66 0.71 -6.52 1.50
N GLY A 67 0.07 -5.89 0.52
CA GLY A 67 0.75 -5.38 -0.67
C GLY A 67 1.82 -4.35 -0.36
N SER A 68 1.62 -3.51 0.65
CA SER A 68 2.63 -2.55 1.12
C SER A 68 3.82 -3.24 1.78
N GLN A 69 3.55 -4.26 2.58
CA GLN A 69 4.58 -5.07 3.24
C GLN A 69 5.40 -5.84 2.21
N LEU A 70 4.75 -6.43 1.21
CA LEU A 70 5.42 -7.15 0.13
C LEU A 70 6.34 -6.23 -0.67
N MET A 71 5.88 -5.04 -1.02
CA MET A 71 6.70 -4.04 -1.71
C MET A 71 7.96 -3.70 -0.90
N MET A 72 7.80 -3.39 0.39
CA MET A 72 8.93 -3.06 1.26
C MET A 72 9.88 -4.24 1.41
N HIS A 73 9.34 -5.44 1.62
CA HIS A 73 10.15 -6.67 1.77
C HIS A 73 10.99 -6.94 0.53
N LEU A 74 10.39 -6.85 -0.66
CA LEU A 74 11.09 -7.12 -1.93
C LEU A 74 12.12 -6.06 -2.29
N LEU A 75 11.96 -4.83 -1.81
CA LEU A 75 12.83 -3.70 -2.14
C LEU A 75 13.89 -3.39 -1.06
N GLY A 76 14.02 -4.24 -0.05
CA GLY A 76 15.09 -4.14 0.94
C GLY A 76 14.71 -3.47 2.26
N GLY A 77 13.44 -3.24 2.50
CA GLY A 77 12.93 -2.83 3.80
C GLY A 77 12.80 -4.00 4.77
N HIS A 78 12.38 -3.73 5.99
CA HIS A 78 12.20 -4.76 7.01
C HIS A 78 10.76 -4.84 7.49
N VAL A 79 10.15 -6.03 7.36
CA VAL A 79 8.80 -6.34 7.82
C VAL A 79 8.90 -7.40 8.90
N CYS A 80 8.25 -7.19 10.01
CA CYS A 80 8.26 -8.12 11.14
C CYS A 80 6.92 -8.11 11.88
N ARG A 81 6.78 -9.02 12.82
CA ARG A 81 5.60 -9.05 13.69
C ARG A 81 5.59 -7.81 14.58
N ALA A 82 4.49 -7.08 14.58
CA ALA A 82 4.35 -5.90 15.41
C ALA A 82 4.26 -6.26 16.89
N PRO A 83 4.97 -5.52 17.79
CA PRO A 83 4.80 -5.69 19.24
C PRO A 83 3.36 -5.45 19.68
N GLU A 84 2.72 -4.44 19.10
CA GLU A 84 1.32 -4.09 19.30
C GLU A 84 0.56 -4.23 17.98
N ARG A 85 -0.44 -5.07 17.97
CA ARG A 85 -1.34 -5.24 16.82
C ARG A 85 -2.28 -4.05 16.71
N GLU A 86 -2.64 -3.70 15.50
CA GLU A 86 -3.64 -2.66 15.27
C GLU A 86 -4.83 -3.22 14.50
N TYR A 87 -5.99 -3.16 15.11
CA TYR A 87 -7.26 -3.54 14.49
C TYR A 87 -8.31 -2.47 14.77
N GLY A 88 -8.98 -2.03 13.73
CA GLY A 88 -10.05 -1.05 13.85
C GLY A 88 -9.62 0.37 13.54
N LYS A 89 -10.39 1.32 14.05
CA LYS A 89 -10.16 2.75 13.84
C LYS A 89 -8.92 3.19 14.59
N THR A 90 -7.98 3.79 13.86
CA THR A 90 -6.69 4.21 14.41
C THR A 90 -6.39 5.62 13.91
N GLU A 91 -5.91 6.48 14.81
CA GLU A 91 -5.42 7.81 14.41
C GLU A 91 -4.10 7.66 13.66
N VAL A 92 -4.02 8.26 12.50
CA VAL A 92 -2.83 8.28 11.65
C VAL A 92 -2.39 9.72 11.39
N PHE A 93 -1.08 9.93 11.49
CA PHE A 93 -0.44 11.22 11.23
C PHE A 93 0.21 11.15 9.85
N VAL A 94 -0.18 12.06 8.96
CA VAL A 94 0.26 12.04 7.56
C VAL A 94 1.02 13.31 7.19
N ASP A 95 1.98 13.16 6.29
CA ASP A 95 2.64 14.28 5.62
C ASP A 95 1.80 14.65 4.39
N ASN A 96 0.99 15.70 4.50
CA ASN A 96 0.10 16.12 3.43
C ASN A 96 0.79 16.90 2.30
N SER A 97 2.11 17.04 2.33
CA SER A 97 2.89 17.47 1.17
C SER A 97 3.09 16.33 0.15
N SER A 98 2.85 15.08 0.56
CA SER A 98 2.84 13.92 -0.34
C SER A 98 1.62 13.96 -1.26
N LYS A 99 1.78 13.53 -2.52
CA LYS A 99 0.67 13.40 -3.47
C LYS A 99 -0.48 12.57 -2.91
N MET A 100 -0.16 11.44 -2.29
CA MET A 100 -1.15 10.52 -1.73
C MET A 100 -2.05 11.20 -0.70
N PHE A 101 -1.50 12.14 0.06
CA PHE A 101 -2.19 12.82 1.15
C PHE A 101 -2.51 14.29 0.87
N ALA A 102 -2.48 14.70 -0.39
CA ALA A 102 -2.90 16.04 -0.78
C ALA A 102 -4.34 16.30 -0.33
N ASP A 103 -4.57 17.42 0.31
CA ASP A 103 -5.86 17.83 0.89
C ASP A 103 -6.38 16.93 2.02
N VAL A 104 -5.56 16.03 2.55
CA VAL A 104 -5.86 15.24 3.73
C VAL A 104 -5.39 15.99 4.97
N GLN A 105 -6.16 15.93 6.05
CA GLN A 105 -5.77 16.56 7.32
C GLN A 105 -4.49 15.91 7.86
N PRO A 106 -3.59 16.66 8.53
CA PRO A 106 -2.36 16.11 9.11
C PRO A 106 -2.59 14.99 10.10
N SER A 107 -3.74 14.95 10.75
CA SER A 107 -4.20 13.85 11.61
C SER A 107 -5.59 13.45 11.14
N THR A 108 -5.78 12.16 10.91
CA THR A 108 -7.07 11.62 10.46
C THR A 108 -7.25 10.21 10.99
N ILE A 109 -8.39 9.61 10.72
CA ILE A 109 -8.70 8.24 11.17
C ILE A 109 -8.59 7.30 9.98
N CYS A 110 -7.88 6.19 10.18
CA CYS A 110 -7.78 5.11 9.22
C CYS A 110 -8.23 3.79 9.84
N TRP A 111 -8.48 2.81 8.98
CA TRP A 111 -8.77 1.43 9.39
C TRP A 111 -7.51 0.60 9.31
N MET A 112 -7.08 0.06 10.44
CA MET A 112 -5.97 -0.88 10.54
C MET A 112 -6.49 -2.30 10.73
N SER A 113 -5.79 -3.25 10.12
CA SER A 113 -6.05 -4.68 10.29
C SER A 113 -4.76 -5.44 9.98
N HIS A 114 -3.82 -5.45 10.93
CA HIS A 114 -2.53 -6.09 10.72
C HIS A 114 -1.91 -6.65 12.00
N ASN A 115 -1.20 -7.76 11.87
CA ASN A 115 -0.34 -8.36 12.90
C ASN A 115 1.12 -8.00 12.67
N ASP A 116 1.52 -7.87 11.41
CA ASP A 116 2.85 -7.50 10.99
C ASP A 116 2.87 -6.02 10.61
N TYR A 117 4.04 -5.40 10.69
CA TYR A 117 4.20 -4.03 10.27
C TYR A 117 5.54 -3.83 9.57
N ILE A 118 5.66 -2.73 8.86
CA ILE A 118 6.92 -2.30 8.26
C ILE A 118 7.71 -1.59 9.36
N GLU A 119 8.78 -2.21 9.84
CA GLU A 119 9.65 -1.61 10.85
C GLU A 119 10.55 -0.56 10.22
N GLN A 120 11.08 -0.88 9.04
CA GLN A 120 11.97 0.01 8.30
C GLN A 120 11.57 0.03 6.84
N ALA A 121 11.39 1.24 6.29
CA ALA A 121 11.10 1.41 4.87
C ALA A 121 12.30 1.00 4.02
N ALA A 122 12.02 0.58 2.78
CA ALA A 122 13.05 0.24 1.81
C ALA A 122 13.94 1.46 1.50
N PRO A 123 15.21 1.24 1.05
CA PRO A 123 16.07 2.34 0.63
C PRO A 123 15.38 3.25 -0.40
N ASP A 124 15.64 4.56 -0.29
CA ASP A 124 15.08 5.62 -1.15
C ASP A 124 13.58 5.88 -0.96
N PHE A 125 12.95 5.24 0.03
CA PHE A 125 11.58 5.55 0.41
C PHE A 125 11.53 6.57 1.54
N LYS A 126 10.59 7.51 1.41
CA LYS A 126 10.27 8.48 2.45
C LYS A 126 9.04 7.98 3.22
N VAL A 127 9.12 7.95 4.54
CA VAL A 127 7.96 7.64 5.38
C VAL A 127 7.03 8.86 5.38
N THR A 128 5.76 8.65 5.02
CA THR A 128 4.77 9.72 4.87
C THR A 128 3.61 9.63 5.85
N ALA A 129 3.52 8.55 6.62
CA ALA A 129 2.53 8.43 7.68
C ALA A 129 3.00 7.46 8.76
N HIS A 130 2.52 7.70 9.98
CA HIS A 130 2.76 6.82 11.13
C HIS A 130 1.58 6.85 12.09
N THR A 131 1.49 5.84 12.94
CA THR A 131 0.60 5.82 14.10
C THR A 131 1.44 5.66 15.36
N VAL A 132 0.79 5.67 16.52
CA VAL A 132 1.49 5.45 17.81
C VAL A 132 2.24 4.12 17.82
N ASN A 133 1.67 3.06 17.22
CA ASN A 133 2.22 1.70 17.24
C ASN A 133 2.81 1.24 15.91
N CYS A 134 2.69 2.04 14.85
CA CYS A 134 3.16 1.69 13.51
C CYS A 134 4.08 2.79 12.97
N PRO A 135 5.40 2.56 12.94
CA PRO A 135 6.34 3.60 12.53
C PRO A 135 6.26 3.94 11.04
N VAL A 136 5.82 2.99 10.21
CA VAL A 136 5.65 3.18 8.77
C VAL A 136 4.23 2.79 8.40
N ALA A 137 3.29 3.71 8.58
CA ALA A 137 1.92 3.54 8.13
C ALA A 137 1.76 3.86 6.64
N ALA A 138 2.66 4.67 6.09
CA ALA A 138 2.80 4.90 4.65
C ALA A 138 4.23 5.30 4.31
N ALA A 139 4.65 4.96 3.10
CA ALA A 139 5.94 5.33 2.56
C ALA A 139 5.84 5.49 1.05
N GLU A 140 6.73 6.28 0.47
CA GLU A 140 6.73 6.50 -0.97
C GLU A 140 8.14 6.66 -1.54
N ASN A 141 8.30 6.23 -2.79
CA ASN A 141 9.40 6.62 -3.66
C ASN A 141 8.75 7.32 -4.87
N GLU A 142 8.57 8.63 -4.76
CA GLU A 142 7.84 9.41 -5.75
C GLU A 142 8.53 9.37 -7.13
N ALA A 143 9.86 9.38 -7.15
CA ALA A 143 10.63 9.33 -8.39
C ALA A 143 10.32 8.08 -9.22
N LYS A 144 10.06 6.95 -8.55
CA LYS A 144 9.71 5.68 -9.21
C LYS A 144 8.20 5.42 -9.26
N GLY A 145 7.39 6.30 -8.69
CA GLY A 145 5.94 6.13 -8.64
C GLY A 145 5.49 4.98 -7.74
N LEU A 146 6.22 4.71 -6.65
CA LEU A 146 5.92 3.61 -5.74
C LEU A 146 5.35 4.17 -4.43
N TYR A 147 4.18 3.66 -4.04
CA TYR A 147 3.44 4.11 -2.85
C TYR A 147 3.00 2.91 -2.03
N ALA A 148 3.12 3.00 -0.72
CA ALA A 148 2.75 1.94 0.20
C ALA A 148 1.94 2.50 1.36
N VAL A 149 0.79 1.88 1.68
CA VAL A 149 -0.01 2.21 2.85
C VAL A 149 -0.36 0.95 3.62
N GLN A 150 -0.14 0.96 4.95
CA GLN A 150 -0.46 -0.17 5.82
C GLN A 150 -1.96 -0.28 6.06
N PHE A 151 -2.67 0.83 6.11
CA PHE A 151 -4.10 0.89 6.37
C PHE A 151 -4.91 0.64 5.09
N HIS A 152 -6.23 0.56 5.25
CA HIS A 152 -7.18 0.31 4.17
C HIS A 152 -7.92 1.59 3.78
N PRO A 153 -7.47 2.32 2.73
CA PRO A 153 -8.15 3.54 2.29
C PRO A 153 -9.50 3.27 1.62
N GLU A 154 -9.75 2.03 1.18
CA GLU A 154 -10.96 1.63 0.47
C GLU A 154 -12.18 1.42 1.37
N VAL A 155 -11.97 1.26 2.68
CA VAL A 155 -13.08 1.03 3.61
C VAL A 155 -13.65 2.34 4.14
N LEU A 156 -14.95 2.34 4.47
CA LEU A 156 -15.66 3.54 4.96
C LEU A 156 -15.08 4.10 6.26
N HIS A 157 -14.45 3.25 7.07
CA HIS A 157 -13.88 3.64 8.36
C HIS A 157 -12.59 4.45 8.24
N THR A 158 -11.96 4.50 7.07
CA THR A 158 -10.88 5.43 6.77
C THR A 158 -11.53 6.73 6.31
N ALA A 159 -11.51 7.73 7.20
CA ALA A 159 -12.34 8.93 7.07
C ALA A 159 -12.09 9.69 5.75
N GLU A 160 -10.84 9.82 5.34
CA GLU A 160 -10.46 10.55 4.12
C GLU A 160 -9.93 9.62 3.03
N GLY A 161 -10.31 8.34 3.10
CA GLY A 161 -9.81 7.31 2.15
C GLY A 161 -10.17 7.61 0.69
N LYS A 162 -11.33 8.20 0.43
CA LYS A 162 -11.74 8.59 -0.93
C LYS A 162 -10.79 9.61 -1.54
N LYS A 163 -10.34 10.59 -0.76
CA LYS A 163 -9.35 11.57 -1.22
C LYS A 163 -8.03 10.90 -1.54
N MET A 164 -7.58 9.99 -0.68
CA MET A 164 -6.33 9.26 -0.86
C MET A 164 -6.34 8.44 -2.14
N LEU A 165 -7.42 7.70 -2.40
CA LEU A 165 -7.55 6.89 -3.62
C LEU A 165 -7.72 7.74 -4.88
N ARG A 166 -8.30 8.92 -4.77
CA ARG A 166 -8.43 9.87 -5.87
C ARG A 166 -7.08 10.50 -6.22
N ASN A 167 -6.25 10.76 -5.21
CA ASN A 167 -4.94 11.37 -5.38
C ASN A 167 -3.97 10.45 -6.13
#